data_c6f1cdcfe4caf1a91b4f44f90bbd4a42
#
_entry.id   c6f1cdcfe4caf1a91b4f44f90bbd4a42
#
_cell.length_a   1.000
_cell.length_b   1.000
_cell.length_c   1.000
_cell.angle_alpha   90.00
_cell.angle_beta   90.00
_cell.angle_gamma   90.00
#
_symmetry.space_group_name_H-M   'P 1'
#
loop_
_entity.id
_entity.type
_entity.pdbx_description
1 polymer ?
#
loop_
_entity_poly.entity_id
_entity_poly.type
_entity_poly.pdbx_seq_one_letter_code
_entity_poly.pdbx_strand_id
1 'polypeptide(L)' 'MMPLAMAKTGETVIIRKITGRDDVRQHLAELGFVVDSQVTVVSEAAGNLILQVKDSRIALSKAMATRIMF' A
#
# COMPACT_ATOMS: atom_id res chain seq x y z
N MET A 1 1.23 3.84 14.28
CA MET A 1 1.07 3.36 12.89
C MET A 1 0.27 4.36 12.08
N MET A 2 0.58 4.49 10.81
CA MET A 2 -0.10 5.42 9.92
C MET A 2 -0.57 4.69 8.67
N PRO A 3 -1.71 5.09 8.10
CA PRO A 3 -2.15 4.50 6.83
C PRO A 3 -1.22 4.90 5.68
N LEU A 4 -1.02 3.98 4.75
CA LEU A 4 -0.15 4.21 3.60
C LEU A 4 -0.59 5.42 2.77
N ALA A 5 -1.89 5.71 2.75
CA ALA A 5 -2.42 6.89 2.05
C ALA A 5 -1.83 8.21 2.57
N MET A 6 -1.24 8.21 3.77
CA MET A 6 -0.61 9.39 4.36
C MET A 6 0.88 9.48 4.07
N ALA A 7 1.47 8.47 3.45
CA ALA A 7 2.89 8.48 3.10
C ALA A 7 3.14 9.47 1.96
N LYS A 8 4.32 10.05 1.96
CA LYS A 8 4.71 11.05 0.95
C LYS A 8 5.29 10.38 -0.28
N THR A 9 5.14 11.03 -1.42
CA THR A 9 5.78 10.60 -2.66
C THR A 9 7.29 10.48 -2.45
N GLY A 10 7.85 9.35 -2.89
CA GLY A 10 9.27 9.04 -2.72
C GLY A 10 9.60 8.32 -1.43
N GLU A 11 8.66 8.23 -0.51
CA GLU A 11 8.88 7.58 0.78
C GLU A 11 8.81 6.06 0.62
N THR A 12 9.75 5.35 1.28
CA THR A 12 9.76 3.89 1.37
C THR A 12 9.41 3.50 2.80
N VAL A 13 8.43 2.64 2.95
CA VAL A 13 7.93 2.23 4.27
C VAL A 13 7.86 0.71 4.37
N ILE A 14 7.81 0.21 5.60
CA ILE A 14 7.61 -1.22 5.88
C ILE A 14 6.17 -1.40 6.34
N ILE A 15 5.47 -2.34 5.73
CA ILE A 15 4.09 -2.66 6.11
C ILE A 15 4.09 -3.31 7.49
N ARG A 16 3.32 -2.75 8.41
CA ARG A 16 3.21 -3.27 9.79
C ARG A 16 1.91 -4.01 10.03
N LYS A 17 0.83 -3.59 9.36
CA LYS A 17 -0.48 -4.20 9.55
C LYS A 17 -1.33 -3.92 8.32
N ILE A 18 -2.22 -4.85 8.00
CA ILE A 18 -3.24 -4.68 6.98
C ILE A 18 -4.59 -4.87 7.64
N THR A 19 -5.46 -3.86 7.51
CA THR A 19 -6.79 -3.85 8.13
C THR A 19 -7.86 -4.11 7.08
N GLY A 20 -9.07 -4.38 7.55
CA GLY A 20 -10.22 -4.57 6.70
C GLY A 20 -10.73 -6.01 6.74
N ARG A 21 -11.68 -6.31 5.85
CA ARG A 21 -12.29 -7.62 5.76
C ARG A 21 -11.31 -8.62 5.15
N ASP A 22 -11.55 -9.90 5.38
CA ASP A 22 -10.67 -10.96 4.91
C ASP A 22 -10.48 -10.94 3.39
N ASP A 23 -11.54 -10.66 2.63
CA ASP A 23 -11.44 -10.58 1.17
C ASP A 23 -10.56 -9.42 0.72
N VAL A 24 -10.64 -8.28 1.39
CA VAL A 24 -9.81 -7.12 1.10
C VAL A 24 -8.34 -7.44 1.42
N ARG A 25 -8.10 -8.00 2.59
CA ARG A 25 -6.74 -8.37 3.03
C ARG A 25 -6.13 -9.40 2.10
N GLN A 26 -6.91 -10.38 1.68
CA GLN A 26 -6.45 -11.41 0.75
C GLN A 26 -6.11 -10.81 -0.61
N HIS A 27 -6.95 -9.92 -1.12
CA HIS A 27 -6.69 -9.23 -2.38
C HIS A 27 -5.39 -8.43 -2.34
N LEU A 28 -5.18 -7.69 -1.26
CA LEU A 28 -3.94 -6.92 -1.09
C LEU A 28 -2.72 -7.82 -0.99
N ALA A 29 -2.85 -8.97 -0.29
CA ALA A 29 -1.75 -9.93 -0.21
C ALA A 29 -1.40 -10.51 -1.57
N GLU A 30 -2.38 -10.79 -2.40
CA GLU A 30 -2.17 -11.30 -3.77
C GLU A 30 -1.41 -10.29 -4.62
N LEU A 31 -1.60 -9.00 -4.37
CA LEU A 31 -0.86 -7.93 -5.05
C LEU A 31 0.56 -7.75 -4.50
N GLY A 32 0.91 -8.41 -3.41
CA GLY A 32 2.22 -8.33 -2.80
C GLY A 32 2.29 -7.47 -1.54
N PHE A 33 1.15 -6.92 -1.08
CA PHE A 33 1.13 -6.11 0.14
C PHE A 33 0.97 -7.02 1.35
N VAL A 34 2.09 -7.41 1.94
CA VAL A 34 2.13 -8.30 3.11
C VAL A 34 2.94 -7.63 4.22
N VAL A 35 2.68 -8.05 5.46
CA VAL A 35 3.42 -7.53 6.61
C VAL A 35 4.92 -7.79 6.43
N ASP A 36 5.73 -6.80 6.82
CA ASP A 36 7.19 -6.76 6.69
C ASP A 36 7.72 -6.51 5.28
N SER A 37 6.85 -6.38 4.28
CA SER A 37 7.29 -6.00 2.93
C SER A 37 7.54 -4.49 2.85
N GLN A 38 8.49 -4.12 2.00
CA GLN A 38 8.75 -2.72 1.67
C GLN A 38 7.82 -2.24 0.56
N VAL A 39 7.36 -1.01 0.71
CA VAL A 39 6.56 -0.34 -0.33
C VAL A 39 7.10 1.08 -0.50
N THR A 40 7.29 1.49 -1.74
CA THR A 40 7.68 2.85 -2.08
C THR A 40 6.52 3.57 -2.76
N VAL A 41 6.21 4.77 -2.30
CA VAL A 41 5.21 5.61 -2.96
C VAL A 41 5.91 6.32 -4.11
N VAL A 42 5.62 5.91 -5.34
CA VAL A 42 6.26 6.45 -6.54
C VAL A 42 5.62 7.78 -6.94
N SER A 43 4.30 7.81 -6.98
CA SER A 43 3.56 9.02 -7.37
C SER A 43 2.10 8.88 -6.95
N GLU A 44 1.34 9.95 -7.19
CA GLU A 44 -0.10 9.98 -6.94
C GLU A 44 -0.76 10.58 -8.19
N ALA A 45 -1.85 9.97 -8.63
CA ALA A 45 -2.57 10.44 -9.82
C ALA A 45 -4.04 10.04 -9.71
N ALA A 46 -4.93 11.03 -9.91
CA ALA A 46 -6.38 10.82 -10.01
C ALA A 46 -6.96 10.00 -8.84
N GLY A 47 -6.51 10.29 -7.62
CA GLY A 47 -7.02 9.59 -6.43
C GLY A 47 -6.43 8.22 -6.19
N ASN A 48 -5.43 7.82 -7.00
CA ASN A 48 -4.70 6.57 -6.81
C ASN A 48 -3.27 6.83 -6.41
N LEU A 49 -2.71 5.90 -5.63
CA LEU A 49 -1.27 5.89 -5.36
C LEU A 49 -0.61 4.88 -6.30
N ILE A 50 0.51 5.29 -6.89
CA ILE A 50 1.34 4.39 -7.67
C ILE A 50 2.43 3.90 -6.73
N LEU A 51 2.42 2.59 -6.47
CA LEU A 51 3.26 1.98 -5.46
C LEU A 51 4.22 0.98 -6.10
N GLN A 52 5.45 0.99 -5.63
CA GLN A 52 6.44 -0.02 -6.00
C GLN A 52 6.49 -1.03 -4.87
N VAL A 53 6.13 -2.27 -5.16
CA VAL A 53 6.24 -3.39 -4.22
C VAL A 53 6.94 -4.54 -4.93
N LYS A 54 8.08 -4.97 -4.38
CA LYS A 54 8.96 -5.94 -5.03
C LYS A 54 9.32 -5.44 -6.44
N ASP A 55 9.10 -6.24 -7.46
CA ASP A 55 9.45 -5.89 -8.84
C ASP A 55 8.27 -5.30 -9.62
N SER A 56 7.19 -4.98 -8.93
CA SER A 56 5.94 -4.54 -9.59
C SER A 56 5.58 -3.12 -9.19
N ARG A 57 4.94 -2.42 -10.12
CA ARG A 57 4.28 -1.14 -9.84
C ARG A 57 2.79 -1.36 -9.91
N ILE A 58 2.09 -0.90 -8.87
CA ILE A 58 0.68 -1.16 -8.70
C ILE A 58 -0.02 0.16 -8.40
N ALA A 59 -1.08 0.45 -9.14
CA ALA A 59 -1.96 1.57 -8.83
C ALA A 59 -3.01 1.10 -7.83
N LEU A 60 -3.08 1.77 -6.68
CA LEU A 60 -4.01 1.40 -5.62
C LEU A 60 -4.80 2.64 -5.22
N SER A 61 -6.13 2.53 -5.12
CA SER A 61 -6.95 3.65 -4.69
C SER A 61 -6.56 4.08 -3.27
N LYS A 62 -6.76 5.35 -2.96
CA LYS A 62 -6.49 5.84 -1.61
C LYS A 62 -7.35 5.11 -0.58
N ALA A 63 -8.58 4.74 -0.93
CA ALA A 63 -9.45 3.99 -0.03
C ALA A 63 -8.82 2.65 0.34
N MET A 64 -8.23 1.95 -0.63
CA MET A 64 -7.54 0.69 -0.36
C MET A 64 -6.22 0.92 0.37
N ALA A 65 -5.51 1.98 0.02
CA ALA A 65 -4.24 2.31 0.67
C ALA A 65 -4.41 2.62 2.16
N THR A 66 -5.58 3.10 2.58
CA THR A 66 -5.85 3.34 4.00
C THR A 66 -5.91 2.06 4.82
N ARG A 67 -6.04 0.91 4.17
CA ARG A 67 -6.05 -0.39 4.85
C ARG A 67 -4.65 -0.89 5.20
N ILE A 68 -3.63 -0.31 4.58
CA ILE A 68 -2.25 -0.72 4.80
C ILE A 68 -1.63 0.28 5.78
N MET A 69 -1.09 -0.25 6.89
CA MET A 69 -0.51 0.57 7.95
C MET A 69 1.00 0.40 8.00
N PHE A 70 1.68 1.50 8.25
CA PHE A 70 3.13 1.49 8.42
C PHE A 70 3.61 2.25 9.65
#